data_4bde6e6f66932353351390f9e3d6b97e
#
_entry.id   4bde6e6f66932353351390f9e3d6b97e
#
_cell.length_a   1.000
_cell.length_b   1.000
_cell.length_c   1.000
_cell.angle_alpha   90.00
_cell.angle_beta   90.00
_cell.angle_gamma   90.00
#
_symmetry.space_group_name_H-M   'P 1'
#
loop_
_entity.id
_entity.type
_entity.pdbx_description
1 polymer ?
#
loop_
_entity_poly.entity_id
_entity_poly.type
_entity_poly.pdbx_seq_one_letter_code
_entity_poly.pdbx_strand_id
1 'polypeptide(L)'
;MCIRDREGVARGIDFFDCVMPARNARHGKLFTWEGTINIKNEKYKLDDRPIDPACTCPTCAAFSRAYVRHLLAAGEMLAMRLAVMHNLHFYNELMARIRQALDEGRFEAFRAEYSEKLGRPAP
;
A
#
# COMPACT_ATOMS: atom_id res chain seq x y z
N MET A 1 -1.17 4.55 4.20
CA MET A 1 -2.51 5.10 4.37
C MET A 1 -2.47 6.29 5.30
N CYS A 2 -3.23 7.30 5.00
CA CYS A 2 -3.32 8.45 5.88
C CYS A 2 -4.15 8.07 7.12
N ILE A 3 -3.61 8.32 8.32
CA ILE A 3 -4.36 8.16 9.58
C ILE A 3 -5.69 8.93 9.50
N ARG A 4 -5.65 10.09 8.86
CA ARG A 4 -6.82 10.94 8.62
C ARG A 4 -7.98 10.21 7.94
N ASP A 5 -7.70 9.33 6.98
CA ASP A 5 -8.77 8.66 6.22
C ASP A 5 -9.54 7.67 7.10
N ARG A 6 -8.83 6.89 7.92
CA ARG A 6 -9.45 5.95 8.86
C ARG A 6 -10.24 6.68 9.95
N GLU A 7 -9.67 7.74 10.50
CA GLU A 7 -10.33 8.57 11.50
C GLU A 7 -11.54 9.29 10.89
N GLY A 8 -11.43 9.69 9.62
CA GLY A 8 -12.54 10.28 8.87
C GLY A 8 -13.71 9.32 8.73
N VAL A 9 -13.45 8.06 8.34
CA VAL A 9 -14.51 7.03 8.24
C VAL A 9 -15.17 6.81 9.60
N ALA A 10 -14.39 6.73 10.68
CA ALA A 10 -14.94 6.58 12.04
C ALA A 10 -15.86 7.74 12.43
N ARG A 11 -15.70 8.90 11.82
CA ARG A 11 -16.50 10.12 12.06
C ARG A 11 -17.56 10.37 11.00
N GLY A 12 -17.81 9.41 10.11
CA GLY A 12 -18.89 9.47 9.14
C GLY A 12 -18.55 10.08 7.77
N ILE A 13 -17.27 10.22 7.43
CA ILE A 13 -16.87 10.70 6.10
C ILE A 13 -16.94 9.55 5.10
N ASP A 14 -17.57 9.78 3.94
CA ASP A 14 -17.79 8.79 2.90
C ASP A 14 -16.83 8.93 1.71
N PHE A 15 -16.29 10.12 1.49
CA PHE A 15 -15.49 10.45 0.31
C PHE A 15 -14.15 11.05 0.67
N PHE A 16 -13.10 10.63 -0.06
CA PHE A 16 -11.75 11.15 0.11
C PHE A 16 -11.13 11.46 -1.24
N ASP A 17 -10.45 12.59 -1.31
CA ASP A 17 -9.57 12.93 -2.44
C ASP A 17 -8.13 12.96 -1.92
N CYS A 18 -7.28 12.09 -2.47
CA CYS A 18 -5.93 11.94 -1.95
C CYS A 18 -4.92 11.60 -3.06
N VAL A 19 -3.87 12.43 -3.13
CA VAL A 19 -2.76 12.23 -4.06
C VAL A 19 -1.68 11.30 -3.49
N MET A 20 -1.73 10.96 -2.20
CA MET A 20 -0.67 10.22 -1.50
C MET A 20 -0.29 8.88 -2.12
N PRO A 21 -1.21 8.05 -2.61
CA PRO A 21 -0.82 6.77 -3.22
C PRO A 21 0.16 6.94 -4.37
N ALA A 22 -0.12 7.87 -5.27
CA ALA A 22 0.73 8.15 -6.42
C ALA A 22 2.00 8.90 -6.01
N ARG A 23 1.90 9.89 -5.14
CA ARG A 23 3.04 10.64 -4.63
C ARG A 23 4.05 9.75 -3.92
N ASN A 24 3.58 8.92 -2.99
CA ASN A 24 4.43 8.02 -2.24
C ASN A 24 5.08 6.96 -3.15
N ALA A 25 4.34 6.45 -4.13
CA ALA A 25 4.88 5.50 -5.10
C ALA A 25 6.05 6.09 -5.88
N ARG A 26 5.95 7.34 -6.31
CA ARG A 26 7.04 8.03 -7.02
C ARG A 26 8.30 8.16 -6.18
N HIS A 27 8.16 8.20 -4.87
CA HIS A 27 9.30 8.25 -3.94
C HIS A 27 9.74 6.88 -3.43
N GLY A 28 9.14 5.81 -3.94
CA GLY A 28 9.50 4.43 -3.57
C GLY A 28 8.83 3.93 -2.30
N LYS A 29 7.89 4.67 -1.73
CA LYS A 29 7.12 4.25 -0.56
C LYS A 29 5.91 3.46 -1.00
N LEU A 30 5.89 2.17 -0.67
CA LEU A 30 4.86 1.24 -1.06
C LEU A 30 4.12 0.72 0.17
N PHE A 31 2.82 0.48 0.02
CA PHE A 31 1.97 0.01 1.11
C PHE A 31 1.77 -1.50 1.04
N THR A 32 1.88 -2.15 2.19
CA THR A 32 1.57 -3.59 2.34
C THR A 32 0.67 -3.80 3.54
N TRP A 33 0.06 -4.96 3.63
CA TRP A 33 -0.78 -5.31 4.78
C TRP A 33 0.02 -5.49 6.07
N GLU A 34 1.34 -5.64 5.97
CA GLU A 34 2.26 -5.72 7.11
C GLU A 34 2.87 -4.37 7.50
N GLY A 35 2.66 -3.33 6.73
CA GLY A 35 3.19 -1.99 6.94
C GLY A 35 3.69 -1.36 5.65
N THR A 36 4.45 -0.29 5.75
CA THR A 36 5.03 0.40 4.60
C THR A 36 6.44 -0.09 4.32
N ILE A 37 6.83 -0.15 3.04
CA ILE A 37 8.20 -0.44 2.64
C ILE A 37 8.75 0.74 1.82
N ASN A 38 10.04 1.01 1.98
CA ASN A 38 10.77 1.87 1.05
C ASN A 38 11.60 0.97 0.14
N ILE A 39 11.12 0.83 -1.09
CA ILE A 39 11.74 -0.09 -2.06
C ILE A 39 13.19 0.28 -2.42
N LYS A 40 13.61 1.51 -2.12
CA LYS A 40 15.00 1.96 -2.33
C LYS A 40 15.98 1.34 -1.34
N ASN A 41 15.50 0.78 -0.24
CA ASN A 41 16.37 0.16 0.77
C ASN A 41 17.17 -1.00 0.16
N GLU A 42 18.44 -1.08 0.55
CA GLU A 42 19.36 -2.07 0.03
C GLU A 42 18.94 -3.51 0.35
N LYS A 43 18.25 -3.72 1.45
CA LYS A 43 17.74 -5.05 1.85
C LYS A 43 16.82 -5.69 0.81
N TYR A 44 16.24 -4.91 -0.10
CA TYR A 44 15.36 -5.41 -1.16
C TYR A 44 16.08 -5.71 -2.47
N LYS A 45 17.41 -5.51 -2.52
CA LYS A 45 18.22 -5.66 -3.75
C LYS A 45 18.10 -7.05 -4.38
N LEU A 46 18.04 -8.08 -3.55
CA LEU A 46 17.91 -9.47 -3.97
C LEU A 46 16.61 -10.14 -3.49
N ASP A 47 15.63 -9.33 -3.09
CA ASP A 47 14.36 -9.84 -2.58
C ASP A 47 13.45 -10.22 -3.76
N ASP A 48 13.29 -11.52 -3.98
CA ASP A 48 12.50 -12.07 -5.07
C ASP A 48 11.01 -12.20 -4.77
N ARG A 49 10.59 -11.80 -3.56
CA ARG A 49 9.19 -11.80 -3.16
C ARG A 49 8.42 -10.67 -3.86
N PRO A 50 7.10 -10.81 -4.04
CA PRO A 50 6.26 -9.70 -4.48
C PRO A 50 6.28 -8.56 -3.45
N ILE A 51 5.87 -7.35 -3.85
CA ILE A 51 5.79 -6.21 -2.93
C ILE A 51 4.97 -6.58 -1.70
N ASP A 52 3.82 -7.20 -1.92
CA ASP A 52 3.00 -7.78 -0.85
C ASP A 52 2.50 -9.15 -1.29
N PRO A 53 2.87 -10.22 -0.56
CA PRO A 53 2.39 -11.58 -0.89
C PRO A 53 0.87 -11.72 -0.83
N ALA A 54 0.19 -10.88 -0.05
CA ALA A 54 -1.27 -10.88 0.06
C ALA A 54 -1.96 -10.03 -1.00
N CYS A 55 -1.21 -9.33 -1.85
CA CYS A 55 -1.74 -8.44 -2.88
C CYS A 55 -1.94 -9.19 -4.20
N THR A 56 -3.06 -8.89 -4.87
CA THR A 56 -3.43 -9.50 -6.16
C THR A 56 -3.24 -8.54 -7.34
N CYS A 57 -2.61 -7.38 -7.13
CA CYS A 57 -2.41 -6.42 -8.22
C CYS A 57 -1.47 -6.98 -9.30
N PRO A 58 -1.52 -6.45 -10.54
CA PRO A 58 -0.66 -6.92 -11.62
C PRO A 58 0.83 -6.84 -11.30
N THR A 59 1.25 -5.82 -10.54
CA THR A 59 2.65 -5.67 -10.13
C THR A 59 3.11 -6.83 -9.23
N CYS A 60 2.33 -7.15 -8.20
CA CYS A 60 2.66 -8.25 -7.29
C CYS A 60 2.53 -9.61 -7.95
N ALA A 61 1.64 -9.75 -8.93
CA ALA A 61 1.45 -11.00 -9.67
C ALA A 61 2.63 -11.34 -10.59
N ALA A 62 3.32 -10.34 -11.14
CA ALA A 62 4.30 -10.54 -12.19
C ALA A 62 5.73 -10.14 -11.83
N PHE A 63 5.93 -9.30 -10.81
CA PHE A 63 7.24 -8.69 -10.53
C PHE A 63 7.62 -8.80 -9.06
N SER A 64 8.95 -8.85 -8.82
CA SER A 64 9.53 -8.90 -7.48
C SER A 64 9.90 -7.52 -6.94
N ARG A 65 10.14 -7.45 -5.64
CA ARG A 65 10.71 -6.25 -5.00
C ARG A 65 12.05 -5.86 -5.62
N ALA A 66 12.91 -6.86 -5.86
CA ALA A 66 14.22 -6.63 -6.47
C ALA A 66 14.10 -6.01 -7.86
N TYR A 67 13.17 -6.48 -8.67
CA TYR A 67 12.95 -5.96 -10.01
C TYR A 67 12.47 -4.51 -9.99
N VAL A 68 11.45 -4.20 -9.19
CA VAL A 68 10.93 -2.83 -9.06
C VAL A 68 12.02 -1.88 -8.54
N ARG A 69 12.80 -2.33 -7.55
CA ARG A 69 13.93 -1.55 -7.04
C ARG A 69 14.97 -1.29 -8.12
N HIS A 70 15.31 -2.30 -8.91
CA HIS A 70 16.24 -2.17 -10.02
C HIS A 70 15.77 -1.14 -11.04
N LEU A 71 14.51 -1.22 -11.46
CA LEU A 71 13.93 -0.25 -12.40
C LEU A 71 13.97 1.17 -11.85
N LEU A 72 13.67 1.33 -10.57
CA LEU A 72 13.70 2.64 -9.94
C LEU A 72 15.11 3.21 -9.88
N ALA A 73 16.11 2.39 -9.53
CA ALA A 73 17.51 2.78 -9.50
C ALA A 73 18.06 3.11 -10.89
N ALA A 74 17.57 2.41 -11.92
CA ALA A 74 17.96 2.66 -13.32
C ALA A 74 17.24 3.88 -13.92
N GLY A 75 16.31 4.51 -13.20
CA GLY A 75 15.57 5.67 -13.70
C GLY A 75 14.51 5.32 -14.73
N GLU A 76 14.08 4.06 -14.78
CA GLU A 76 13.06 3.61 -15.72
C GLU A 76 11.66 4.07 -15.28
N MET A 77 10.91 4.66 -16.21
CA MET A 77 9.54 5.12 -15.92
C MET A 77 8.59 3.97 -15.58
N LEU A 78 8.87 2.76 -16.04
CA LEU A 78 8.10 1.58 -15.69
C LEU A 78 8.04 1.34 -14.17
N ALA A 79 9.12 1.68 -13.45
CA ALA A 79 9.13 1.59 -11.99
C ALA A 79 8.00 2.40 -11.36
N MET A 80 7.82 3.64 -11.82
CA MET A 80 6.74 4.50 -11.31
C MET A 80 5.36 3.91 -11.62
N ARG A 81 5.17 3.42 -12.84
CA ARG A 81 3.90 2.81 -13.25
C ARG A 81 3.56 1.61 -12.37
N LEU A 82 4.50 0.71 -12.17
CA LEU A 82 4.31 -0.49 -11.36
C LEU A 82 4.02 -0.14 -9.90
N ALA A 83 4.76 0.82 -9.35
CA ALA A 83 4.58 1.28 -7.98
C ALA A 83 3.22 1.96 -7.76
N VAL A 84 2.82 2.83 -8.69
CA VAL A 84 1.51 3.50 -8.62
C VAL A 84 0.37 2.50 -8.73
N MET A 85 0.46 1.54 -9.67
CA MET A 85 -0.54 0.49 -9.82
C MET A 85 -0.71 -0.30 -8.52
N HIS A 86 0.39 -0.66 -7.88
CA HIS A 86 0.35 -1.38 -6.61
C HIS A 86 -0.33 -0.54 -5.51
N ASN A 87 0.09 0.70 -5.32
CA ASN A 87 -0.45 1.56 -4.27
C ASN A 87 -1.93 1.87 -4.48
N LEU A 88 -2.36 2.14 -5.71
CA LEU A 88 -3.77 2.37 -6.01
C LEU A 88 -4.61 1.12 -5.75
N HIS A 89 -4.12 -0.05 -6.15
CA HIS A 89 -4.80 -1.32 -5.87
C HIS A 89 -4.91 -1.54 -4.36
N PHE A 90 -3.85 -1.29 -3.61
CA PHE A 90 -3.86 -1.40 -2.15
C PHE A 90 -4.92 -0.51 -1.53
N TYR A 91 -4.99 0.77 -1.93
CA TYR A 91 -5.98 1.70 -1.41
C TYR A 91 -7.40 1.29 -1.74
N ASN A 92 -7.65 0.84 -2.97
CA ASN A 92 -8.98 0.36 -3.36
C ASN A 92 -9.40 -0.87 -2.56
N GLU A 93 -8.48 -1.81 -2.37
CA GLU A 93 -8.72 -3.00 -1.55
C GLU A 93 -8.97 -2.63 -0.08
N LEU A 94 -8.19 -1.68 0.45
CA LEU A 94 -8.38 -1.19 1.80
C LEU A 94 -9.77 -0.56 1.99
N MET A 95 -10.19 0.28 1.04
CA MET A 95 -11.53 0.89 1.11
C MET A 95 -12.64 -0.14 0.98
N ALA A 96 -12.44 -1.18 0.15
CA ALA A 96 -13.38 -2.30 0.05
C ALA A 96 -13.50 -3.05 1.39
N ARG A 97 -12.38 -3.32 2.04
CA ARG A 97 -12.38 -3.98 3.36
C ARG A 97 -12.99 -3.11 4.44
N ILE A 98 -12.79 -1.79 4.39
CA ILE A 98 -13.45 -0.85 5.32
C ILE A 98 -14.95 -0.90 5.13
N ARG A 99 -15.44 -0.84 3.90
CA ARG A 99 -16.90 -0.94 3.62
C ARG A 99 -17.47 -2.26 4.12
N GLN A 100 -16.78 -3.37 3.87
CA GLN A 100 -17.19 -4.68 4.36
C GLN A 100 -17.25 -4.71 5.89
N ALA A 101 -16.24 -4.15 6.56
CA ALA A 101 -16.22 -4.10 8.03
C ALA A 101 -17.36 -3.24 8.59
N LEU A 102 -17.71 -2.15 7.93
CA LEU A 102 -18.88 -1.32 8.31
C LEU A 102 -20.17 -2.10 8.15
N ASP A 103 -20.37 -2.79 7.02
CA ASP A 103 -21.58 -3.58 6.75
C ASP A 103 -21.74 -4.73 7.75
N GLU A 104 -20.65 -5.34 8.18
CA GLU A 104 -20.63 -6.42 9.17
C GLU A 104 -20.62 -5.93 10.63
N GLY A 105 -20.59 -4.62 10.85
CA GLY A 105 -20.57 -4.03 12.20
C GLY A 105 -19.27 -4.25 12.97
N ARG A 106 -18.14 -4.54 12.29
CA ARG A 106 -16.84 -4.82 12.91
C ARG A 106 -15.78 -3.77 12.60
N PHE A 107 -16.18 -2.56 12.21
CA PHE A 107 -15.24 -1.52 11.82
C PHE A 107 -14.28 -1.13 12.94
N GLU A 108 -14.74 -1.04 14.19
CA GLU A 108 -13.86 -0.71 15.32
C GLU A 108 -12.77 -1.76 15.55
N ALA A 109 -13.10 -3.05 15.38
CA ALA A 109 -12.12 -4.13 15.45
C ALA A 109 -11.10 -4.04 14.29
N PHE A 110 -11.58 -3.78 13.10
CA PHE A 110 -10.74 -3.55 11.92
C PHE A 110 -9.80 -2.35 12.12
N ARG A 111 -10.35 -1.24 12.61
CA ARG A 111 -9.59 -0.02 12.91
C ARG A 111 -8.49 -0.29 13.94
N ALA A 112 -8.82 -0.99 15.02
CA ALA A 112 -7.85 -1.35 16.07
C ALA A 112 -6.73 -2.24 15.52
N GLU A 113 -7.06 -3.24 14.68
CA GLU A 113 -6.08 -4.16 14.10
C GLU A 113 -5.10 -3.46 13.17
N TYR A 114 -5.61 -2.64 12.25
CA TYR A 114 -4.78 -2.06 11.18
C TYR A 114 -4.27 -0.66 11.47
N SER A 115 -4.74 0.01 12.51
CA SER A 115 -4.35 1.38 12.81
C SER A 115 -2.84 1.51 13.04
N GLU A 116 -2.29 0.65 13.86
CA GLU A 116 -0.86 0.62 14.15
C GLU A 116 -0.08 -0.06 13.01
N LYS A 117 -0.58 -1.19 12.54
CA LYS A 117 0.09 -2.05 11.56
C LYS A 117 0.39 -1.33 10.25
N LEU A 118 -0.58 -0.61 9.71
CA LEU A 118 -0.43 0.11 8.44
C LEU A 118 0.33 1.43 8.56
N GLY A 119 0.50 1.95 9.76
CA GLY A 119 1.22 3.19 10.01
C GLY A 119 2.71 3.04 10.24
N ARG A 120 3.21 1.80 10.37
CA ARG A 120 4.61 1.50 10.68
C ARG A 120 5.34 0.87 9.50
N PRO A 121 6.69 0.90 9.50
CA PRO A 121 7.46 0.15 8.51
C PRO A 121 7.19 -1.35 8.61
N ALA A 122 7.19 -2.04 7.48
CA ALA A 122 7.10 -3.49 7.43
C ALA A 122 8.40 -4.12 7.95
N PRO A 123 8.34 -5.28 8.60
CA PRO A 123 9.53 -5.99 9.08
C PRO A 123 10.48 -6.44 7.95
#